data_4cd86501784a6bcf6f81d5d62d71f754
#
_entry.id   4cd86501784a6bcf6f81d5d62d71f754
#
_cell.length_a   1.000
_cell.length_b   1.000
_cell.length_c   1.000
_cell.angle_alpha   90.00
_cell.angle_beta   90.00
_cell.angle_gamma   90.00
#
_symmetry.space_group_name_H-M   'P 1'
#
loop_
_entity.id
_entity.type
_entity.pdbx_description
1 polymer ?
#
loop_
_entity_poly.entity_id
_entity_poly.type
_entity_poly.pdbx_seq_one_letter_code
_entity_poly.pdbx_strand_id
1 'polypeptide(L)'
;MLELTADLSYDAVGGLTLGADPVAAAMMHAAAAQGRKLDAFVVRKAGKEHGLQRRIEGPDVAGRRVLAVEDTSTTGNSVLTAVDVLAEAGAEVVGVAVVVERGARPRVIERGLNYRAAYELADLGLAG
;
A
#
# COMPACT_ATOMS: atom_id res chain seq x y z
N MET A 1 -10.08 -4.75 -4.65
CA MET A 1 -9.16 -3.61 -4.38
C MET A 1 -9.10 -2.61 -5.51
N LEU A 2 -9.11 -3.03 -6.76
CA LEU A 2 -9.11 -2.06 -7.87
C LEU A 2 -10.35 -1.19 -7.90
N GLU A 3 -11.53 -1.77 -7.68
CA GLU A 3 -12.77 -1.00 -7.63
C GLU A 3 -12.79 -0.01 -6.48
N LEU A 4 -12.29 -0.43 -5.33
CA LEU A 4 -12.23 0.37 -4.12
C LEU A 4 -11.40 1.64 -4.30
N THR A 5 -10.41 1.59 -5.17
CA THR A 5 -9.46 2.67 -5.41
C THR A 5 -9.57 3.25 -6.82
N ALA A 6 -10.69 3.01 -7.50
CA ALA A 6 -10.88 3.41 -8.91
C ALA A 6 -10.80 4.91 -9.13
N ASP A 7 -11.14 5.72 -8.12
CA ASP A 7 -11.07 7.18 -8.19
C ASP A 7 -9.67 7.72 -7.89
N LEU A 8 -8.74 6.88 -7.44
CA LEU A 8 -7.36 7.29 -7.18
C LEU A 8 -6.51 6.97 -8.41
N SER A 9 -5.72 7.95 -8.84
CA SER A 9 -4.87 7.78 -10.02
C SER A 9 -3.49 7.34 -9.57
N TYR A 10 -3.11 6.09 -9.86
CA TYR A 10 -1.80 5.55 -9.52
C TYR A 10 -1.36 4.55 -10.59
N ASP A 11 -0.05 4.35 -10.73
CA ASP A 11 0.51 3.42 -11.72
C ASP A 11 1.42 2.36 -11.10
N ALA A 12 1.59 2.40 -9.79
CA ALA A 12 2.32 1.38 -9.05
C ALA A 12 1.69 1.15 -7.69
N VAL A 13 1.79 -0.07 -7.19
CA VAL A 13 1.16 -0.50 -5.94
C VAL A 13 2.12 -1.40 -5.15
N GLY A 14 2.14 -1.23 -3.86
CA GLY A 14 2.97 -2.06 -2.99
C GLY A 14 2.92 -1.58 -1.56
N GLY A 15 3.68 -2.21 -0.71
CA GLY A 15 3.76 -1.85 0.69
C GLY A 15 4.76 -2.71 1.42
N LEU A 16 4.68 -2.69 2.74
CA LEU A 16 5.66 -3.37 3.57
C LEU A 16 5.50 -4.89 3.46
N THR A 17 6.61 -5.54 3.13
CA THR A 17 6.62 -7.01 3.04
C THR A 17 6.38 -7.60 4.45
N LEU A 18 5.71 -8.73 4.65
CA LEU A 18 5.08 -9.62 3.68
C LEU A 18 3.60 -9.31 3.43
N GLY A 19 2.94 -8.60 4.37
CA GLY A 19 1.49 -8.43 4.33
C GLY A 19 0.96 -7.77 3.06
N ALA A 20 1.73 -6.84 2.52
CA ALA A 20 1.34 -6.14 1.31
C ALA A 20 1.54 -6.95 0.03
N ASP A 21 2.48 -7.90 0.03
CA ASP A 21 2.92 -8.56 -1.19
C ASP A 21 1.80 -9.28 -1.95
N PRO A 22 0.98 -10.12 -1.29
CA PRO A 22 -0.12 -10.79 -2.00
C PRO A 22 -1.16 -9.80 -2.53
N VAL A 23 -1.42 -8.73 -1.80
CA VAL A 23 -2.40 -7.71 -2.19
C VAL A 23 -1.91 -7.00 -3.45
N ALA A 24 -0.66 -6.55 -3.46
CA ALA A 24 -0.07 -5.86 -4.61
C ALA A 24 -0.01 -6.76 -5.83
N ALA A 25 0.40 -8.01 -5.67
CA ALA A 25 0.47 -8.97 -6.76
C ALA A 25 -0.91 -9.24 -7.36
N ALA A 26 -1.92 -9.42 -6.51
CA ALA A 26 -3.29 -9.64 -6.97
C ALA A 26 -3.82 -8.44 -7.75
N MET A 27 -3.53 -7.22 -7.28
CA MET A 27 -3.94 -6.00 -7.97
C MET A 27 -3.26 -5.86 -9.34
N MET A 28 -1.97 -6.15 -9.40
CA MET A 28 -1.21 -6.11 -10.65
C MET A 28 -1.82 -7.08 -11.68
N HIS A 29 -2.09 -8.32 -11.27
CA HIS A 29 -2.68 -9.32 -12.16
C HIS A 29 -4.11 -8.95 -12.58
N ALA A 30 -4.92 -8.46 -11.66
CA ALA A 30 -6.29 -8.04 -11.97
C ALA A 30 -6.30 -6.85 -12.94
N ALA A 31 -5.37 -5.90 -12.77
CA ALA A 31 -5.24 -4.76 -13.67
C ALA A 31 -4.85 -5.21 -15.08
N ALA A 32 -3.90 -6.14 -15.18
CA ALA A 32 -3.47 -6.69 -16.47
C ALA A 32 -4.63 -7.36 -17.20
N ALA A 33 -5.48 -8.07 -16.48
CA ALA A 33 -6.68 -8.70 -17.07
C ALA A 33 -7.66 -7.66 -17.64
N GLN A 34 -7.61 -6.43 -17.16
CA GLN A 34 -8.42 -5.31 -17.64
C GLN A 34 -7.69 -4.45 -18.69
N GLY A 35 -6.52 -4.88 -19.12
CA GLY A 35 -5.71 -4.12 -20.08
C GLY A 35 -4.97 -2.93 -19.48
N ARG A 36 -4.92 -2.83 -18.14
CA ARG A 36 -4.24 -1.75 -17.43
C ARG A 36 -2.86 -2.22 -16.98
N LYS A 37 -1.84 -1.41 -17.24
CA LYS A 37 -0.51 -1.68 -16.73
C LYS A 37 -0.38 -1.11 -15.31
N LEU A 38 -0.17 -1.97 -14.34
CA LEU A 38 0.04 -1.60 -12.95
C LEU A 38 1.28 -2.35 -12.47
N ASP A 39 2.30 -1.60 -12.07
CA ASP A 39 3.52 -2.20 -11.53
C ASP A 39 3.36 -2.49 -10.04
N ALA A 40 4.05 -3.51 -9.55
CA ALA A 40 4.07 -3.86 -8.14
C ALA A 40 5.49 -3.70 -7.61
N PHE A 41 5.61 -3.17 -6.40
CA PHE A 41 6.88 -3.02 -5.70
C PHE A 41 6.77 -3.61 -4.30
N VAL A 42 7.91 -3.77 -3.63
CA VAL A 42 8.00 -4.29 -2.27
C VAL A 42 8.79 -3.30 -1.42
N VAL A 43 8.25 -2.92 -0.26
CA VAL A 43 8.98 -2.13 0.72
C VAL A 43 9.52 -3.07 1.79
N ARG A 44 10.82 -3.05 2.00
CA ARG A 44 11.48 -3.90 3.01
C ARG A 44 11.36 -3.26 4.39
N LYS A 45 11.26 -4.08 5.42
CA LYS A 45 11.14 -3.60 6.80
C LYS A 45 12.35 -2.78 7.23
N ALA A 46 13.54 -3.16 6.76
CA ALA A 46 14.77 -2.43 7.02
C ALA A 46 15.69 -2.53 5.81
N GLY A 47 16.51 -1.51 5.60
CA GLY A 47 17.55 -1.56 4.59
C GLY A 47 18.65 -2.53 4.99
N LYS A 48 19.48 -2.90 4.02
CA LYS A 48 20.68 -3.70 4.29
C LYS A 48 21.69 -2.85 5.07
N GLU A 49 22.55 -3.48 5.83
CA GLU A 49 23.48 -2.77 6.69
C GLU A 49 24.64 -2.09 5.96
N HIS A 50 24.89 -2.44 4.71
CA HIS A 50 26.04 -1.95 3.96
C HIS A 50 25.69 -1.50 2.56
N GLY A 51 26.34 -0.43 2.11
CA GLY A 51 26.28 0.02 0.74
C GLY A 51 25.00 0.78 0.39
N LEU A 52 24.65 0.74 -0.88
CA LEU A 52 23.45 1.39 -1.40
C LEU A 52 22.23 0.62 -0.98
N GLN A 53 21.63 1.09 0.11
CA GLN A 53 20.50 0.44 0.73
C GLN A 53 19.22 0.84 0.05
N ARG A 54 18.57 -0.09 -0.61
CA ARG A 54 17.24 0.15 -1.13
C ARG A 54 16.23 -0.59 -0.28
N ARG A 55 15.31 0.15 0.29
CA ARG A 55 14.19 -0.43 1.00
C ARG A 55 13.06 -0.78 0.06
N ILE A 56 13.12 -0.34 -1.19
CA ILE A 56 12.09 -0.60 -2.18
C ILE A 56 12.67 -1.51 -3.26
N GLU A 57 12.04 -2.65 -3.49
CA GLU A 57 12.42 -3.57 -4.56
C GLU A 57 11.37 -3.52 -5.66
N GLY A 58 11.83 -3.60 -6.91
CA GLY A 58 10.97 -3.54 -8.08
C GLY A 58 11.27 -2.31 -8.92
N PRO A 59 10.29 -1.81 -9.66
CA PRO A 59 10.49 -0.65 -10.51
C PRO A 59 10.80 0.61 -9.70
N ASP A 60 11.47 1.57 -10.32
CA ASP A 60 11.75 2.86 -9.71
C ASP A 60 10.42 3.60 -9.51
N VAL A 61 10.20 4.08 -8.28
CA VAL A 61 8.96 4.78 -7.92
C VAL A 61 9.11 6.29 -7.88
N ALA A 62 10.33 6.81 -8.06
CA ALA A 62 10.57 8.26 -8.01
C ALA A 62 9.71 8.99 -9.06
N GLY A 63 8.98 10.01 -8.62
CA GLY A 63 8.11 10.79 -9.49
C GLY A 63 6.81 10.10 -9.88
N ARG A 64 6.56 8.90 -9.40
CA ARG A 64 5.35 8.14 -9.77
C ARG A 64 4.28 8.29 -8.71
N ARG A 65 3.04 8.12 -9.13
CA ARG A 65 1.89 8.10 -8.23
C ARG A 65 1.68 6.66 -7.79
N VAL A 66 1.71 6.43 -6.50
CA VAL A 66 1.68 5.07 -5.95
C VAL A 66 0.60 4.91 -4.89
N LEU A 67 0.08 3.70 -4.77
CA LEU A 67 -0.86 3.31 -3.73
C LEU A 67 -0.13 2.39 -2.75
N ALA A 68 -0.20 2.71 -1.46
CA ALA A 68 0.33 1.85 -0.42
C ALA A 68 -0.76 0.89 0.03
N VAL A 69 -0.45 -0.39 0.12
CA VAL A 69 -1.42 -1.43 0.48
C VAL A 69 -0.95 -2.28 1.64
N GLU A 70 -1.89 -2.94 2.31
CA GLU A 70 -1.64 -3.86 3.41
C GLU A 70 -2.78 -4.87 3.48
N ASP A 71 -2.53 -6.05 4.05
CA ASP A 71 -3.58 -7.04 4.26
C ASP A 71 -4.51 -6.61 5.41
N THR A 72 -3.96 -6.39 6.60
CA THR A 72 -4.71 -5.89 7.75
C THR A 72 -3.97 -4.70 8.34
N SER A 73 -4.72 -3.79 8.96
CA SER A 73 -4.10 -2.61 9.57
C SER A 73 -4.75 -2.32 10.92
N THR A 74 -4.00 -2.50 11.99
CA THR A 74 -4.46 -2.30 13.37
C THR A 74 -3.98 -0.97 13.93
N THR A 75 -2.67 -0.77 13.99
CA THR A 75 -2.07 0.47 14.50
C THR A 75 -1.75 1.46 13.38
N GLY A 76 -1.63 0.98 12.16
CA GLY A 76 -1.17 1.78 11.04
C GLY A 76 0.35 1.85 10.90
N ASN A 77 1.11 1.25 11.83
CA ASN A 77 2.57 1.36 11.81
C ASN A 77 3.18 0.83 10.50
N SER A 78 2.76 -0.35 10.07
CA SER A 78 3.33 -0.96 8.86
C SER A 78 3.05 -0.14 7.61
N VAL A 79 1.80 0.28 7.44
CA VAL A 79 1.42 1.03 6.25
C VAL A 79 2.03 2.43 6.26
N LEU A 80 2.11 3.07 7.43
CA LEU A 80 2.73 4.40 7.53
C LEU A 80 4.24 4.33 7.34
N THR A 81 4.89 3.25 7.79
CA THR A 81 6.30 3.02 7.49
C THR A 81 6.52 2.95 5.98
N ALA A 82 5.67 2.21 5.28
CA ALA A 82 5.76 2.13 3.81
C ALA A 82 5.55 3.50 3.17
N VAL A 83 4.58 4.27 3.65
CA VAL A 83 4.32 5.63 3.14
C VAL A 83 5.56 6.51 3.29
N ASP A 84 6.20 6.47 4.46
CA ASP A 84 7.39 7.29 4.72
C ASP A 84 8.56 6.89 3.81
N VAL A 85 8.78 5.61 3.62
CA VAL A 85 9.84 5.11 2.73
C VAL A 85 9.58 5.54 1.28
N LEU A 86 8.34 5.44 0.83
CA LEU A 86 7.96 5.84 -0.52
C LEU A 86 8.14 7.34 -0.74
N ALA A 87 7.74 8.14 0.26
CA ALA A 87 7.91 9.59 0.18
C ALA A 87 9.40 9.97 0.11
N GLU A 88 10.24 9.32 0.89
CA GLU A 88 11.69 9.56 0.85
C GLU A 88 12.28 9.18 -0.50
N ALA A 89 11.71 8.19 -1.17
CA ALA A 89 12.16 7.76 -2.50
C ALA A 89 11.63 8.67 -3.62
N GLY A 90 10.87 9.69 -3.30
CA GLY A 90 10.36 10.64 -4.28
C GLY A 90 9.03 10.25 -4.93
N ALA A 91 8.35 9.24 -4.41
CA ALA A 91 7.04 8.84 -4.91
C ALA A 91 5.95 9.75 -4.34
N GLU A 92 4.88 9.94 -5.10
CA GLU A 92 3.68 10.58 -4.60
C GLU A 92 2.70 9.51 -4.15
N VAL A 93 2.51 9.37 -2.84
CA VAL A 93 1.57 8.39 -2.28
C VAL A 93 0.16 8.99 -2.35
N VAL A 94 -0.67 8.42 -3.21
CA VAL A 94 -2.03 8.95 -3.43
C VAL A 94 -3.03 8.43 -2.42
N GLY A 95 -2.70 7.38 -1.69
CA GLY A 95 -3.58 6.83 -0.68
C GLY A 95 -3.07 5.52 -0.12
N VAL A 96 -3.87 4.98 0.78
CA VAL A 96 -3.63 3.71 1.45
C VAL A 96 -4.88 2.85 1.28
N ALA A 97 -4.69 1.60 0.93
CA ALA A 97 -5.79 0.64 0.84
C ALA A 97 -5.43 -0.65 1.59
N VAL A 98 -6.35 -1.13 2.38
CA VAL A 98 -6.16 -2.37 3.16
C VAL A 98 -7.31 -3.33 2.90
N VAL A 99 -7.06 -4.62 3.07
CA VAL A 99 -8.13 -5.60 2.93
C VAL A 99 -9.04 -5.54 4.16
N VAL A 100 -8.47 -5.55 5.36
CA VAL A 100 -9.26 -5.51 6.60
C VAL A 100 -8.80 -4.36 7.49
N GLU A 101 -9.72 -3.48 7.81
CA GLU A 101 -9.51 -2.40 8.77
C GLU A 101 -9.71 -2.91 10.20
N ARG A 102 -8.71 -2.72 11.04
CA ARG A 102 -8.73 -3.17 12.43
C ARG A 102 -8.38 -2.08 13.44
N GLY A 103 -8.50 -0.81 13.06
CA GLY A 103 -8.27 0.30 13.97
C GLY A 103 -7.31 1.38 13.49
N ALA A 104 -6.70 1.20 12.33
CA ALA A 104 -5.68 2.13 11.84
C ALA A 104 -6.25 3.40 11.18
N ARG A 105 -7.53 3.39 10.80
CA ARG A 105 -8.14 4.47 10.01
C ARG A 105 -7.87 5.87 10.56
N PRO A 106 -8.13 6.16 11.85
CA PRO A 106 -7.96 7.53 12.34
C PRO A 106 -6.53 8.02 12.16
N ARG A 107 -5.56 7.15 12.40
CA ARG A 107 -4.16 7.51 12.34
C ARG A 107 -3.68 7.79 10.90
N VAL A 108 -4.19 7.02 9.94
CA VAL A 108 -3.86 7.22 8.53
C VAL A 108 -4.50 8.49 8.00
N ILE A 109 -5.77 8.72 8.34
CA ILE A 109 -6.50 9.92 7.93
C ILE A 109 -5.85 11.18 8.53
N GLU A 110 -5.38 11.10 9.77
CA GLU A 110 -4.68 12.20 10.43
C GLU A 110 -3.43 12.65 9.66
N ARG A 111 -2.81 11.72 8.93
CA ARG A 111 -1.67 12.03 8.05
C ARG A 111 -2.08 12.68 6.73
N GLY A 112 -3.35 12.94 6.52
CA GLY A 112 -3.85 13.57 5.30
C GLY A 112 -3.95 12.62 4.11
N LEU A 113 -3.94 11.32 4.35
CA LEU A 113 -3.97 10.30 3.30
C LEU A 113 -5.39 9.79 3.05
N ASN A 114 -5.72 9.53 1.79
CA ASN A 114 -6.92 8.78 1.46
C ASN A 114 -6.78 7.37 2.02
N TYR A 115 -7.82 6.87 2.69
CA TYR A 115 -7.80 5.55 3.30
C TYR A 115 -9.01 4.75 2.84
N ARG A 116 -8.76 3.57 2.31
CA ARG A 116 -9.81 2.68 1.80
C ARG A 116 -9.63 1.30 2.40
N ALA A 117 -10.73 0.69 2.82
CA ALA A 117 -10.72 -0.68 3.35
C ALA A 117 -11.78 -1.50 2.63
N ALA A 118 -11.43 -2.72 2.24
CA ALA A 118 -12.39 -3.61 1.61
C ALA A 118 -13.40 -4.12 2.63
N TYR A 119 -12.94 -4.40 3.85
CA TYR A 119 -13.79 -4.91 4.92
C TYR A 119 -13.51 -4.19 6.24
N GLU A 120 -14.57 -3.91 6.99
CA GLU A 120 -14.48 -3.53 8.39
C GLU A 120 -14.68 -4.81 9.24
N LEU A 121 -14.30 -4.78 10.51
CA LEU A 121 -14.50 -5.95 11.38
C LEU A 121 -15.97 -6.35 11.49
N ALA A 122 -16.87 -5.36 11.52
CA ALA A 122 -18.30 -5.63 11.56
C ALA A 122 -18.78 -6.42 10.34
N ASP A 123 -18.20 -6.18 9.15
CA ASP A 123 -18.57 -6.89 7.93
C ASP A 123 -18.24 -8.38 8.01
N LEU A 124 -17.25 -8.72 8.84
CA LEU A 124 -16.79 -10.09 9.02
C LEU A 124 -17.44 -10.78 10.22
N GLY A 125 -18.40 -10.11 10.87
CA GLY A 125 -19.03 -10.63 12.08
C GLY A 125 -18.13 -10.58 13.31
N LEU A 126 -17.05 -9.82 13.25
CA LEU A 126 -16.09 -9.66 14.34
C LEU A 126 -16.30 -8.28 14.96
N ALA A 127 -17.08 -8.21 16.01
CA ALA A 127 -17.27 -6.95 16.72
C ALA A 127 -15.94 -6.50 17.33
N GLY A 128 -15.50 -5.36 16.91
CA GLY A 128 -14.21 -4.80 17.33
C GLY A 128 -14.19 -4.35 18.77
#